data_f6563ee40db64968ceb98c04b5a80b02
#
_entry.id   f6563ee40db64968ceb98c04b5a80b02
#
_cell.length_a   1.000
_cell.length_b   1.000
_cell.length_c   1.000
_cell.angle_alpha   90.00
_cell.angle_beta   90.00
_cell.angle_gamma   90.00
#
_symmetry.space_group_name_H-M   'P 1'
#
loop_
_entity.id
_entity.type
_entity.pdbx_description
1 polymer ?
#
loop_
_entity_poly.entity_id
_entity_poly.type
_entity_poly.pdbx_seq_one_letter_code
_entity_poly.pdbx_strand_id
1 'polypeptide(L)'
;MRPYLQKLHEICLRHRTLVALMVVLSIFVSLSLFSVQALHAEESPETEYLDEESEQWRGGPAIFEPIEGMKRIPVPPLEGWKPKKDVPLPEGAIDFPELASDPENPNRDMISKEAWDIPYAKFAYFGLTNRDTVWIAGQLHILFASFILGVPFFIIIAEILGWRSGEKKYERLAKETTKIVVICYSLTVLTGGFFLLVLVAFYPSFMTWLFRGFPKLVSFWYPVLFISETIILYSYYYMWDPLVRLKLRWVHILLGIVLNVVGTALLVLMNAPASFMLTPTKVNDTIKGIAQFGEWAWMNNFTWMPLTFHRLIGNLTYGGFIVAFIGAFMYLMSKTDEERAFYDWQGYLGNAIGLGFMLPLPFMGYIYSKELYEYDAAIGMYIMSDRLSMFMLTQAVLVGFLFIGSNYYIWISTKRIEGVRKYLLGMKYTYILMFICAAIWFAPRHFFATMVLEPGMVPPGMTEDAYLALTELPGDLAFIVLMKAKNIAAFVLIFLTLFNYILYRIAVKKGKIIYGKINPISQYTLIFLAFSSTWLMGLMGALRELARKNFHVYRVFKDMTPDAHTPTLRHTGFLTTGITLAFFAILLFIIWMQLKFSKAETTEDLGEG
;
A
#
# COMPACT_ATOMS: atom_id res chain seq x y z
N MET A 1 -20.28 -35.19 -25.85
CA MET A 1 -19.17 -34.52 -25.15
C MET A 1 -18.51 -33.40 -25.99
N ARG A 2 -18.09 -33.63 -27.24
CA ARG A 2 -17.53 -32.58 -28.13
C ARG A 2 -18.40 -31.33 -28.31
N PRO A 3 -19.73 -31.39 -28.57
CA PRO A 3 -20.53 -30.19 -28.75
C PRO A 3 -20.71 -29.37 -27.47
N TYR A 4 -20.65 -30.00 -26.29
CA TYR A 4 -20.70 -29.31 -25.01
C TYR A 4 -19.42 -28.56 -24.72
N LEU A 5 -18.27 -29.14 -25.03
CA LEU A 5 -16.95 -28.50 -24.89
C LEU A 5 -16.76 -27.32 -25.87
N GLN A 6 -17.31 -27.42 -27.09
CA GLN A 6 -17.34 -26.32 -28.04
C GLN A 6 -18.21 -25.15 -27.55
N LYS A 7 -19.41 -25.46 -27.03
CA LYS A 7 -20.30 -24.44 -26.46
C LYS A 7 -19.72 -23.78 -25.21
N LEU A 8 -19.05 -24.54 -24.34
CA LEU A 8 -18.28 -24.00 -23.21
C LEU A 8 -17.11 -23.13 -23.69
N HIS A 9 -16.41 -23.57 -24.72
CA HIS A 9 -15.32 -22.80 -25.33
C HIS A 9 -15.81 -21.50 -25.95
N GLU A 10 -16.96 -21.48 -26.62
CA GLU A 10 -17.58 -20.26 -27.14
C GLU A 10 -18.07 -19.31 -26.03
N ILE A 11 -18.66 -19.87 -24.96
CA ILE A 11 -19.04 -19.09 -23.77
C ILE A 11 -17.81 -18.50 -23.07
N CYS A 12 -16.75 -19.30 -22.90
CA CYS A 12 -15.48 -18.81 -22.34
C CYS A 12 -14.83 -17.77 -23.25
N LEU A 13 -14.91 -17.90 -24.57
CA LEU A 13 -14.41 -16.93 -25.53
C LEU A 13 -15.23 -15.61 -25.50
N ARG A 14 -16.53 -15.72 -25.31
CA ARG A 14 -17.45 -14.57 -25.23
C ARG A 14 -17.35 -13.81 -23.91
N HIS A 15 -16.94 -14.49 -22.83
CA HIS A 15 -16.82 -13.95 -21.49
C HIS A 15 -15.38 -14.05 -20.93
N ARG A 16 -14.37 -14.03 -21.78
CA ARG A 16 -12.94 -14.16 -21.40
C ARG A 16 -12.54 -13.22 -20.27
N THR A 17 -13.05 -11.98 -20.30
CA THR A 17 -12.81 -11.00 -19.25
C THR A 17 -13.39 -11.43 -17.90
N LEU A 18 -14.59 -12.01 -17.91
CA LEU A 18 -15.26 -12.50 -16.71
C LEU A 18 -14.53 -13.74 -16.14
N VAL A 19 -14.11 -14.65 -17.02
CA VAL A 19 -13.36 -15.86 -16.62
C VAL A 19 -11.98 -15.47 -16.04
N ALA A 20 -11.28 -14.52 -16.65
CA ALA A 20 -10.02 -14.03 -16.11
C ALA A 20 -10.20 -13.31 -14.77
N LEU A 21 -11.25 -12.50 -14.64
CA LEU A 21 -11.61 -11.88 -13.38
C LEU A 21 -11.89 -12.93 -12.29
N MET A 22 -12.61 -14.00 -12.64
CA MET A 22 -12.88 -15.12 -11.72
C MET A 22 -11.61 -15.87 -11.32
N VAL A 23 -10.66 -16.08 -12.25
CA VAL A 23 -9.36 -16.70 -11.95
C VAL A 23 -8.54 -15.82 -11.01
N VAL A 24 -8.45 -14.52 -11.31
CA VAL A 24 -7.79 -13.55 -10.41
C VAL A 24 -8.45 -13.56 -9.04
N LEU A 25 -9.78 -13.53 -9.00
CA LEU A 25 -10.56 -13.60 -7.77
C LEU A 25 -10.26 -14.89 -6.98
N SER A 26 -10.20 -16.04 -7.64
CA SER A 26 -9.92 -17.32 -6.97
C SER A 26 -8.52 -17.34 -6.35
N ILE A 27 -7.51 -16.69 -6.98
CA ILE A 27 -6.17 -16.54 -6.43
C ILE A 27 -6.22 -15.67 -5.16
N PHE A 28 -6.93 -14.54 -5.19
CA PHE A 28 -7.06 -13.68 -4.01
C PHE A 28 -7.86 -14.31 -2.88
N VAL A 29 -8.91 -15.05 -3.20
CA VAL A 29 -9.67 -15.84 -2.21
C VAL A 29 -8.77 -16.92 -1.58
N SER A 30 -7.94 -17.59 -2.37
CA SER A 30 -6.98 -18.58 -1.86
C SER A 30 -5.94 -17.95 -0.95
N LEU A 31 -5.39 -16.78 -1.32
CA LEU A 31 -4.48 -16.01 -0.46
C LEU A 31 -5.18 -15.53 0.82
N SER A 32 -6.45 -15.14 0.72
CA SER A 32 -7.25 -14.73 1.88
C SER A 32 -7.50 -15.90 2.83
N LEU A 33 -7.84 -17.08 2.30
CA LEU A 33 -8.01 -18.31 3.09
C LEU A 33 -6.71 -18.71 3.78
N PHE A 34 -5.59 -18.61 3.06
CA PHE A 34 -4.28 -18.89 3.62
C PHE A 34 -3.94 -17.96 4.80
N SER A 35 -4.23 -16.65 4.66
CA SER A 35 -4.05 -15.67 5.73
C SER A 35 -4.95 -15.97 6.94
N VAL A 36 -6.18 -16.42 6.71
CA VAL A 36 -7.12 -16.80 7.79
C VAL A 36 -6.68 -18.08 8.48
N GLN A 37 -6.22 -19.09 7.74
CA GLN A 37 -5.71 -20.33 8.33
C GLN A 37 -4.45 -20.08 9.18
N ALA A 38 -3.58 -19.17 8.73
CA ALA A 38 -2.42 -18.77 9.52
C ALA A 38 -2.82 -18.11 10.85
N LEU A 39 -3.85 -17.25 10.82
CA LEU A 39 -4.38 -16.61 12.04
C LEU A 39 -5.07 -17.61 12.99
N HIS A 40 -5.81 -18.59 12.45
CA HIS A 40 -6.46 -19.61 13.27
C HIS A 40 -5.47 -20.62 13.89
N ALA A 41 -4.35 -20.89 13.23
CA ALA A 41 -3.29 -21.73 13.80
C ALA A 41 -2.64 -21.06 15.03
N GLU A 42 -2.75 -19.74 15.16
CA GLU A 42 -2.23 -18.97 16.30
C GLU A 42 -3.25 -18.81 17.46
N GLU A 43 -4.55 -19.02 17.21
CA GLU A 43 -5.58 -18.97 18.24
C GLU A 43 -5.71 -20.32 18.98
N SER A 44 -4.66 -20.79 19.64
CA SER A 44 -4.84 -21.83 20.66
C SER A 44 -5.47 -21.21 21.91
N PRO A 45 -6.40 -21.91 22.61
CA PRO A 45 -7.14 -21.34 23.76
C PRO A 45 -6.30 -20.94 24.97
N GLU A 46 -5.02 -21.22 24.95
CA GLU A 46 -4.09 -20.95 26.07
C GLU A 46 -3.40 -19.58 26.02
N THR A 47 -3.71 -18.71 25.04
CA THR A 47 -3.26 -17.32 25.07
C THR A 47 -4.26 -16.40 25.74
N GLU A 48 -4.80 -16.85 26.85
CA GLU A 48 -5.48 -16.01 27.81
C GLU A 48 -4.46 -15.02 28.38
N TYR A 49 -4.69 -13.74 28.14
CA TYR A 49 -4.09 -12.58 28.79
C TYR A 49 -2.70 -12.83 29.38
N LEU A 50 -1.65 -12.64 28.59
CA LEU A 50 -0.32 -12.47 29.15
C LEU A 50 -0.36 -11.23 30.04
N ASP A 51 -0.30 -11.47 31.34
CA ASP A 51 -0.12 -10.46 32.35
C ASP A 51 0.99 -9.50 31.94
N GLU A 52 0.72 -8.22 32.02
CA GLU A 52 1.66 -7.14 31.67
C GLU A 52 2.99 -7.21 32.44
N GLU A 53 3.05 -7.97 33.54
CA GLU A 53 4.25 -8.21 34.34
C GLU A 53 5.22 -9.23 33.75
N SER A 54 4.82 -10.05 32.79
CA SER A 54 5.70 -11.05 32.17
C SER A 54 6.14 -10.70 30.74
N GLU A 55 6.41 -9.44 30.46
CA GLU A 55 7.10 -9.02 29.21
C GLU A 55 8.57 -9.46 29.13
N GLN A 56 8.96 -10.51 29.83
CA GLN A 56 10.04 -11.33 29.34
C GLN A 56 9.54 -11.99 28.06
N TRP A 57 10.11 -11.56 26.95
CA TRP A 57 9.87 -12.09 25.64
C TRP A 57 9.98 -13.62 25.64
N ARG A 58 8.89 -14.32 25.88
CA ARG A 58 8.77 -15.75 25.61
C ARG A 58 8.43 -15.81 24.14
N GLY A 59 9.41 -16.25 23.32
CA GLY A 59 9.19 -16.52 21.91
C GLY A 59 7.88 -17.28 21.77
N GLY A 60 6.93 -16.69 21.02
CA GLY A 60 5.67 -17.35 20.71
C GLY A 60 5.94 -18.74 20.11
N PRO A 61 4.97 -19.66 20.13
CA PRO A 61 5.14 -20.96 19.52
C PRO A 61 5.63 -20.73 18.09
N ALA A 62 6.82 -21.25 17.79
CA ALA A 62 7.34 -21.23 16.44
C ALA A 62 6.27 -21.90 15.55
N ILE A 63 5.85 -21.23 14.47
CA ILE A 63 4.90 -21.80 13.49
C ILE A 63 5.46 -23.11 12.91
N PHE A 64 6.72 -23.37 13.14
CA PHE A 64 7.42 -24.60 12.80
C PHE A 64 8.04 -25.18 14.08
N GLU A 65 7.85 -26.47 14.30
CA GLU A 65 8.58 -27.19 15.34
C GLU A 65 10.09 -26.89 15.22
N PRO A 66 10.79 -26.65 16.35
CA PRO A 66 12.23 -26.43 16.32
C PRO A 66 12.88 -27.58 15.56
N ILE A 67 13.74 -27.28 14.61
CA ILE A 67 14.54 -28.30 13.92
C ILE A 67 15.24 -29.13 15.01
N GLU A 68 15.05 -30.44 14.97
CA GLU A 68 15.59 -31.38 15.93
C GLU A 68 17.11 -31.15 16.08
N GLY A 69 17.55 -30.81 17.28
CA GLY A 69 18.96 -30.47 17.58
C GLY A 69 19.27 -28.99 17.83
N MET A 70 18.32 -28.07 17.65
CA MET A 70 18.50 -26.67 18.07
C MET A 70 18.37 -26.53 19.59
N LYS A 71 19.44 -26.13 20.25
CA LYS A 71 19.39 -25.72 21.67
C LYS A 71 18.91 -24.28 21.72
N ARG A 72 17.78 -24.02 22.40
CA ARG A 72 17.45 -22.67 22.85
C ARG A 72 18.50 -22.26 23.88
N ILE A 73 19.36 -21.35 23.49
CA ILE A 73 20.26 -20.69 24.44
C ILE A 73 19.45 -19.56 25.05
N PRO A 74 19.30 -19.51 26.39
CA PRO A 74 18.80 -18.31 27.03
C PRO A 74 19.75 -17.19 26.58
N VAL A 75 19.24 -16.24 25.80
CA VAL A 75 20.01 -15.05 25.46
C VAL A 75 20.34 -14.40 26.78
N PRO A 76 21.63 -14.38 27.22
CA PRO A 76 21.97 -13.50 28.31
C PRO A 76 21.46 -12.11 27.89
N PRO A 77 20.88 -11.34 28.81
CA PRO A 77 20.54 -9.97 28.49
C PRO A 77 21.83 -9.38 27.92
N LEU A 78 21.79 -9.07 26.61
CA LEU A 78 22.91 -8.45 25.91
C LEU A 78 23.32 -7.27 26.79
N GLU A 79 24.53 -7.30 27.38
CA GLU A 79 25.04 -6.12 28.07
C GLU A 79 25.04 -4.98 27.06
N GLY A 80 24.10 -4.05 27.22
CA GLY A 80 23.84 -2.99 26.24
C GLY A 80 22.53 -3.13 25.47
N TRP A 81 21.95 -4.32 25.26
CA TRP A 81 20.59 -4.49 24.78
C TRP A 81 19.67 -4.79 25.96
N LYS A 82 19.45 -3.79 26.77
CA LYS A 82 18.31 -3.82 27.68
C LYS A 82 17.06 -3.55 26.83
N PRO A 83 15.98 -4.37 26.99
CA PRO A 83 14.67 -3.93 26.52
C PRO A 83 14.54 -2.47 26.96
N LYS A 84 14.04 -1.59 26.09
CA LYS A 84 13.93 -0.14 26.40
C LYS A 84 13.20 0.16 27.71
N LYS A 85 12.62 -0.84 28.34
CA LYS A 85 12.07 -0.86 29.69
C LYS A 85 13.12 -0.60 30.79
N ASP A 86 14.37 -1.01 30.58
CA ASP A 86 15.49 -0.82 31.53
C ASP A 86 16.50 0.25 31.08
N VAL A 87 16.37 0.75 29.88
CA VAL A 87 17.04 2.01 29.51
C VAL A 87 16.26 3.09 30.24
N PRO A 88 16.89 3.85 31.16
CA PRO A 88 16.20 4.96 31.80
C PRO A 88 15.57 5.78 30.70
N LEU A 89 14.26 5.83 30.69
CA LEU A 89 13.51 6.67 29.77
C LEU A 89 14.18 8.05 29.84
N PRO A 90 14.50 8.68 28.72
CA PRO A 90 15.13 9.98 28.74
C PRO A 90 14.34 10.87 29.69
N GLU A 91 15.04 11.67 30.50
CA GLU A 91 14.44 12.54 31.49
C GLU A 91 13.19 13.22 30.92
N GLY A 92 11.98 12.93 31.50
CA GLY A 92 10.69 13.41 31.00
C GLY A 92 9.87 12.44 30.17
N ALA A 93 10.32 11.24 29.85
CA ALA A 93 9.50 10.19 29.25
C ALA A 93 8.91 9.31 30.36
N ILE A 94 7.59 9.18 30.41
CA ILE A 94 6.86 8.38 31.41
C ILE A 94 6.42 7.06 30.78
N ASP A 95 6.65 5.98 31.50
CA ASP A 95 6.15 4.66 31.09
C ASP A 95 4.63 4.60 31.30
N PHE A 96 3.91 4.07 30.31
CA PHE A 96 2.49 3.85 30.38
C PHE A 96 2.26 2.46 30.98
N PRO A 97 1.72 2.26 32.09
CA PRO A 97 0.46 2.63 32.69
C PRO A 97 0.53 3.61 33.85
N GLU A 98 1.70 4.02 34.28
CA GLU A 98 1.83 4.97 35.37
C GLU A 98 1.27 6.36 35.05
N LEU A 99 1.26 6.71 33.75
CA LEU A 99 0.71 7.99 33.24
C LEU A 99 -0.72 8.28 33.65
N ALA A 100 -1.59 7.27 33.65
CA ALA A 100 -3.01 7.43 34.00
C ALA A 100 -3.25 7.46 35.50
N SER A 101 -2.33 6.94 36.31
CA SER A 101 -2.43 6.85 37.76
C SER A 101 -1.69 7.96 38.51
N ASP A 102 -0.75 8.64 37.87
CA ASP A 102 0.02 9.71 38.48
C ASP A 102 -0.75 11.02 38.55
N PRO A 103 -1.08 11.54 39.76
CA PRO A 103 -1.80 12.80 39.93
C PRO A 103 -1.04 14.04 39.41
N GLU A 104 0.29 13.96 39.33
CA GLU A 104 1.16 15.06 38.91
C GLU A 104 1.48 15.03 37.39
N ASN A 105 1.01 14.03 36.67
CA ASN A 105 1.24 13.91 35.25
C ASN A 105 0.54 15.04 34.47
N PRO A 106 1.29 15.90 33.76
CA PRO A 106 0.69 16.98 32.97
C PRO A 106 -0.17 16.48 31.81
N ASN A 107 -0.11 15.19 31.45
CA ASN A 107 -0.91 14.55 30.43
C ASN A 107 -2.18 13.89 30.99
N ARG A 108 -2.39 13.92 32.31
CA ARG A 108 -3.53 13.30 32.98
C ARG A 108 -4.85 13.71 32.36
N ASP A 109 -5.01 15.00 32.03
CA ASP A 109 -6.24 15.52 31.42
C ASP A 109 -6.46 15.07 29.98
N MET A 110 -5.41 14.64 29.30
CA MET A 110 -5.51 14.05 27.95
C MET A 110 -5.85 12.56 27.98
N ILE A 111 -5.59 11.89 29.11
CA ILE A 111 -5.72 10.44 29.30
C ILE A 111 -6.65 10.15 30.51
N SER A 112 -7.36 11.16 30.99
CA SER A 112 -8.22 11.05 32.16
C SER A 112 -9.28 9.97 31.99
N LYS A 113 -9.69 9.35 33.13
CA LYS A 113 -10.74 8.36 33.16
C LYS A 113 -12.04 8.89 32.53
N GLU A 114 -12.31 10.18 32.68
CA GLU A 114 -13.48 10.84 32.10
C GLU A 114 -13.45 10.82 30.55
N ALA A 115 -12.28 10.80 29.96
CA ALA A 115 -12.14 10.65 28.49
C ALA A 115 -12.59 9.25 28.00
N TRP A 116 -12.58 8.25 28.89
CA TRP A 116 -13.00 6.88 28.57
C TRP A 116 -14.50 6.65 28.81
N ASP A 117 -15.15 7.51 29.59
CA ASP A 117 -16.57 7.44 29.88
C ASP A 117 -17.45 8.18 28.84
N ILE A 118 -16.84 8.68 27.76
CA ILE A 118 -17.56 9.30 26.64
C ILE A 118 -18.43 8.25 25.95
N PRO A 119 -19.73 8.49 25.77
CA PRO A 119 -20.61 7.55 25.09
C PRO A 119 -20.12 7.24 23.67
N TYR A 120 -20.11 5.97 23.30
CA TYR A 120 -19.67 5.50 21.98
C TYR A 120 -20.69 4.55 21.36
N ALA A 121 -20.72 4.52 20.04
CA ALA A 121 -21.57 3.59 19.30
C ALA A 121 -20.91 2.20 19.22
N LYS A 122 -21.76 1.16 19.16
CA LYS A 122 -21.34 -0.23 18.98
C LYS A 122 -21.80 -0.76 17.64
N PHE A 123 -20.90 -1.43 16.93
CA PHE A 123 -21.23 -2.19 15.73
C PHE A 123 -20.97 -3.67 15.97
N ALA A 124 -22.01 -4.48 15.86
CA ALA A 124 -21.93 -5.93 16.09
C ALA A 124 -22.80 -6.70 15.10
N TYR A 125 -22.87 -6.22 13.85
CA TYR A 125 -23.65 -6.85 12.80
C TYR A 125 -22.74 -7.61 11.84
N PHE A 126 -23.23 -8.71 11.29
CA PHE A 126 -22.51 -9.52 10.29
C PHE A 126 -21.17 -10.10 10.78
N GLY A 127 -20.99 -10.27 12.09
CA GLY A 127 -19.73 -10.73 12.67
C GLY A 127 -18.59 -9.71 12.64
N LEU A 128 -18.89 -8.45 12.28
CA LEU A 128 -17.94 -7.34 12.29
C LEU A 128 -17.96 -6.60 13.62
N THR A 129 -16.82 -6.07 14.00
CA THR A 129 -16.64 -5.24 15.20
C THR A 129 -16.48 -3.77 14.84
N ASN A 130 -16.43 -2.89 15.85
CA ASN A 130 -16.10 -1.47 15.65
C ASN A 130 -14.77 -1.31 14.87
N ARG A 131 -13.76 -2.08 15.26
CA ARG A 131 -12.43 -2.05 14.62
C ARG A 131 -12.48 -2.47 13.16
N ASP A 132 -13.19 -3.55 12.86
CA ASP A 132 -13.35 -4.02 11.46
C ASP A 132 -14.07 -2.98 10.61
N THR A 133 -15.12 -2.37 11.15
CA THR A 133 -15.92 -1.36 10.43
C THR A 133 -15.12 -0.10 10.13
N VAL A 134 -14.36 0.41 11.12
CA VAL A 134 -13.46 1.54 10.93
C VAL A 134 -12.38 1.21 9.91
N TRP A 135 -11.83 -0.01 9.97
CA TRP A 135 -10.82 -0.44 9.01
C TRP A 135 -11.38 -0.53 7.59
N ILE A 136 -12.58 -1.09 7.39
CA ILE A 136 -13.25 -1.15 6.08
C ILE A 136 -13.45 0.27 5.52
N ALA A 137 -14.02 1.18 6.32
CA ALA A 137 -14.26 2.55 5.90
C ALA A 137 -12.96 3.28 5.54
N GLY A 138 -11.95 3.18 6.39
CA GLY A 138 -10.63 3.78 6.18
C GLY A 138 -9.91 3.19 4.97
N GLN A 139 -9.96 1.88 4.80
CA GLN A 139 -9.27 1.22 3.68
C GLN A 139 -9.92 1.57 2.34
N LEU A 140 -11.26 1.58 2.25
CA LEU A 140 -11.96 2.00 1.04
C LEU A 140 -11.63 3.46 0.68
N HIS A 141 -11.64 4.35 1.70
CA HIS A 141 -11.22 5.74 1.51
C HIS A 141 -9.78 5.85 1.01
N ILE A 142 -8.84 5.12 1.60
CA ILE A 142 -7.42 5.14 1.21
C ILE A 142 -7.22 4.68 -0.24
N LEU A 143 -7.97 3.69 -0.73
CA LEU A 143 -7.87 3.24 -2.12
C LEU A 143 -8.27 4.34 -3.10
N PHE A 144 -9.38 5.04 -2.84
CA PHE A 144 -9.79 6.18 -3.67
C PHE A 144 -8.85 7.38 -3.51
N ALA A 145 -8.40 7.69 -2.29
CA ALA A 145 -7.43 8.76 -2.06
C ALA A 145 -6.09 8.49 -2.76
N SER A 146 -5.59 7.27 -2.74
CA SER A 146 -4.38 6.88 -3.46
C SER A 146 -4.54 6.98 -4.98
N PHE A 147 -5.74 6.69 -5.51
CA PHE A 147 -6.07 6.90 -6.89
C PHE A 147 -5.97 8.41 -7.26
N ILE A 148 -6.57 9.27 -6.43
CA ILE A 148 -6.55 10.72 -6.63
C ILE A 148 -5.14 11.32 -6.51
N LEU A 149 -4.28 10.75 -5.68
CA LEU A 149 -2.90 11.21 -5.53
C LEU A 149 -1.95 10.68 -6.63
N GLY A 150 -2.24 9.51 -7.19
CA GLY A 150 -1.36 8.88 -8.18
C GLY A 150 -1.70 9.23 -9.64
N VAL A 151 -2.98 9.21 -9.98
CA VAL A 151 -3.43 9.33 -11.38
C VAL A 151 -3.31 10.75 -11.93
N PRO A 152 -3.61 11.84 -11.20
CA PRO A 152 -3.43 13.21 -11.70
C PRO A 152 -1.99 13.54 -12.08
N PHE A 153 -1.01 12.99 -11.38
CA PHE A 153 0.39 13.12 -11.77
C PHE A 153 0.64 12.58 -13.18
N PHE A 154 0.05 11.44 -13.50
CA PHE A 154 0.10 10.82 -14.81
C PHE A 154 -0.60 11.69 -15.88
N ILE A 155 -1.76 12.25 -15.54
CA ILE A 155 -2.55 13.11 -16.44
C ILE A 155 -1.75 14.34 -16.87
N ILE A 156 -1.09 15.00 -15.92
CA ILE A 156 -0.29 16.20 -16.21
C ILE A 156 0.90 15.88 -17.11
N ILE A 157 1.59 14.77 -16.88
CA ILE A 157 2.67 14.32 -17.76
C ILE A 157 2.12 14.08 -19.18
N ALA A 158 1.00 13.41 -19.31
CA ALA A 158 0.37 13.18 -20.60
C ALA A 158 -0.01 14.49 -21.28
N GLU A 159 -0.60 15.44 -20.55
CA GLU A 159 -0.95 16.75 -21.10
C GLU A 159 0.27 17.54 -21.58
N ILE A 160 1.36 17.58 -20.80
CA ILE A 160 2.61 18.23 -21.19
C ILE A 160 3.20 17.58 -22.45
N LEU A 161 3.20 16.25 -22.52
CA LEU A 161 3.68 15.50 -23.69
C LEU A 161 2.81 15.80 -24.92
N GLY A 162 1.48 15.82 -24.77
CA GLY A 162 0.55 16.16 -25.83
C GLY A 162 0.74 17.59 -26.35
N TRP A 163 0.96 18.54 -25.44
CA TRP A 163 1.22 19.93 -25.80
C TRP A 163 2.54 20.11 -26.56
N ARG A 164 3.60 19.42 -26.13
CA ARG A 164 4.94 19.50 -26.77
C ARG A 164 5.04 18.74 -28.08
N SER A 165 4.43 17.57 -28.16
CA SER A 165 4.53 16.70 -29.35
C SER A 165 3.46 16.99 -30.40
N GLY A 166 2.33 17.64 -30.02
CA GLY A 166 1.16 17.80 -30.85
C GLY A 166 0.36 16.51 -31.10
N GLU A 167 0.73 15.40 -30.43
CA GLU A 167 0.05 14.12 -30.62
C GLU A 167 -1.27 14.04 -29.84
N LYS A 168 -2.39 13.99 -30.54
CA LYS A 168 -3.75 13.96 -29.97
C LYS A 168 -4.01 12.81 -28.99
N LYS A 169 -3.28 11.69 -29.13
CA LYS A 169 -3.47 10.52 -28.22
C LYS A 169 -3.17 10.86 -26.75
N TYR A 170 -2.19 11.71 -26.49
CA TYR A 170 -1.87 12.12 -25.11
C TYR A 170 -2.95 13.04 -24.54
N GLU A 171 -3.49 13.94 -25.36
CA GLU A 171 -4.59 14.81 -24.95
C GLU A 171 -5.86 14.00 -24.66
N ARG A 172 -6.19 13.05 -25.55
CA ARG A 172 -7.30 12.12 -25.36
C ARG A 172 -7.15 11.35 -24.04
N LEU A 173 -5.96 10.78 -23.80
CA LEU A 173 -5.67 10.05 -22.56
C LEU A 173 -5.89 10.93 -21.34
N ALA A 174 -5.32 12.14 -21.33
CA ALA A 174 -5.43 13.06 -20.20
C ALA A 174 -6.91 13.43 -19.95
N LYS A 175 -7.67 13.78 -21.01
CA LYS A 175 -9.08 14.19 -20.92
C LYS A 175 -9.99 13.04 -20.44
N GLU A 176 -9.88 11.84 -21.03
CA GLU A 176 -10.67 10.67 -20.63
C GLU A 176 -10.38 10.25 -19.18
N THR A 177 -9.10 10.29 -18.78
CA THR A 177 -8.72 9.92 -17.41
C THR A 177 -9.16 10.95 -16.38
N THR A 178 -9.13 12.26 -16.72
CA THR A 178 -9.60 13.34 -15.83
C THR A 178 -11.08 13.18 -15.48
N LYS A 179 -11.91 12.75 -16.42
CA LYS A 179 -13.34 12.47 -16.15
C LYS A 179 -13.51 11.40 -15.05
N ILE A 180 -12.71 10.33 -15.11
CA ILE A 180 -12.74 9.27 -14.08
C ILE A 180 -12.25 9.83 -12.73
N VAL A 181 -11.19 10.62 -12.74
CA VAL A 181 -10.63 11.23 -11.52
C VAL A 181 -11.65 12.10 -10.79
N VAL A 182 -12.40 12.94 -11.50
CA VAL A 182 -13.42 13.83 -10.88
C VAL A 182 -14.50 13.01 -10.17
N ILE A 183 -14.97 11.93 -10.77
CA ILE A 183 -15.98 11.05 -10.14
C ILE A 183 -15.37 10.32 -8.93
N CYS A 184 -14.19 9.77 -9.09
CA CYS A 184 -13.48 9.10 -8.00
C CYS A 184 -13.16 10.05 -6.84
N TYR A 185 -12.89 11.34 -7.14
CA TYR A 185 -12.70 12.36 -6.11
C TYR A 185 -13.96 12.56 -5.27
N SER A 186 -15.14 12.66 -5.91
CA SER A 186 -16.41 12.77 -5.19
C SER A 186 -16.64 11.56 -4.26
N LEU A 187 -16.25 10.36 -4.68
CA LEU A 187 -16.30 9.15 -3.84
C LEU A 187 -15.25 9.19 -2.72
N THR A 188 -14.06 9.76 -2.98
CA THR A 188 -13.04 9.97 -1.95
C THR A 188 -13.57 10.87 -0.83
N VAL A 189 -14.26 11.95 -1.20
CA VAL A 189 -14.91 12.87 -0.24
C VAL A 189 -15.96 12.14 0.58
N LEU A 190 -16.85 11.42 -0.08
CA LEU A 190 -17.94 10.68 0.58
C LEU A 190 -17.40 9.61 1.55
N THR A 191 -16.45 8.80 1.08
CA THR A 191 -15.85 7.75 1.91
C THR A 191 -14.99 8.31 3.04
N GLY A 192 -14.33 9.45 2.85
CA GLY A 192 -13.57 10.15 3.89
C GLY A 192 -14.46 10.74 4.98
N GLY A 193 -15.57 11.36 4.59
CA GLY A 193 -16.58 11.84 5.54
C GLY A 193 -17.20 10.70 6.35
N PHE A 194 -17.52 9.58 5.69
CA PHE A 194 -18.01 8.38 6.37
C PHE A 194 -16.97 7.80 7.32
N PHE A 195 -15.69 7.72 6.90
CA PHE A 195 -14.60 7.25 7.74
C PHE A 195 -14.42 8.12 8.99
N LEU A 196 -14.46 9.44 8.86
CA LEU A 196 -14.40 10.35 10.00
C LEU A 196 -15.59 10.14 10.94
N LEU A 197 -16.80 9.99 10.38
CA LEU A 197 -18.02 9.76 11.15
C LEU A 197 -17.93 8.49 12.01
N VAL A 198 -17.47 7.36 11.43
CA VAL A 198 -17.34 6.10 12.19
C VAL A 198 -16.23 6.18 13.24
N LEU A 199 -15.13 6.91 12.97
CA LEU A 199 -14.08 7.15 13.95
C LEU A 199 -14.60 7.93 15.17
N VAL A 200 -15.33 9.02 14.94
CA VAL A 200 -15.89 9.83 16.02
C VAL A 200 -16.95 9.06 16.78
N ALA A 201 -17.78 8.26 16.09
CA ALA A 201 -18.85 7.50 16.71
C ALA A 201 -18.34 6.32 17.57
N PHE A 202 -17.30 5.62 17.10
CA PHE A 202 -16.82 4.39 17.74
C PHE A 202 -15.64 4.62 18.68
N TYR A 203 -14.83 5.65 18.43
CA TYR A 203 -13.64 5.97 19.22
C TYR A 203 -13.60 7.45 19.65
N PRO A 204 -14.64 7.96 20.34
CA PRO A 204 -14.73 9.38 20.69
C PRO A 204 -13.57 9.85 21.58
N SER A 205 -13.13 9.00 22.53
CA SER A 205 -12.00 9.30 23.42
C SER A 205 -10.71 9.50 22.66
N PHE A 206 -10.39 8.56 21.75
CA PHE A 206 -9.23 8.66 20.88
C PHE A 206 -9.30 9.90 19.97
N MET A 207 -10.45 10.18 19.38
CA MET A 207 -10.62 11.35 18.50
C MET A 207 -10.49 12.66 19.26
N THR A 208 -11.01 12.74 20.47
CA THR A 208 -10.82 13.91 21.35
C THR A 208 -9.35 14.13 21.67
N TRP A 209 -8.63 13.06 22.00
CA TRP A 209 -7.20 13.10 22.26
C TRP A 209 -6.42 13.54 21.02
N LEU A 210 -6.73 12.98 19.85
CA LEU A 210 -6.09 13.31 18.58
C LEU A 210 -6.29 14.78 18.20
N PHE A 211 -7.52 15.31 18.37
CA PHE A 211 -7.83 16.72 18.08
C PHE A 211 -7.10 17.68 19.02
N ARG A 212 -6.92 17.30 20.28
CA ARG A 212 -6.11 18.08 21.24
C ARG A 212 -4.62 18.07 20.85
N GLY A 213 -4.09 16.95 20.35
CA GLY A 213 -2.69 16.83 19.92
C GLY A 213 -2.37 17.57 18.61
N PHE A 214 -3.36 17.67 17.70
CA PHE A 214 -3.19 18.26 16.36
C PHE A 214 -4.26 19.32 16.05
N PRO A 215 -4.48 20.34 16.91
CA PRO A 215 -5.59 21.26 16.77
C PRO A 215 -5.55 22.09 15.47
N LYS A 216 -4.41 22.67 15.09
CA LYS A 216 -4.29 23.47 13.86
C LYS A 216 -4.31 22.59 12.61
N LEU A 217 -3.68 21.41 12.69
CA LEU A 217 -3.63 20.48 11.58
C LEU A 217 -5.04 20.04 11.20
N VAL A 218 -5.83 19.61 12.19
CA VAL A 218 -7.16 19.05 11.97
C VAL A 218 -8.20 20.14 11.71
N SER A 219 -8.16 21.27 12.44
CA SER A 219 -9.19 22.32 12.36
C SER A 219 -8.95 23.35 11.26
N PHE A 220 -7.72 23.50 10.78
CA PHE A 220 -7.38 24.51 9.79
C PHE A 220 -6.74 23.90 8.53
N TRP A 221 -5.61 23.21 8.64
CA TRP A 221 -4.85 22.79 7.46
C TRP A 221 -5.57 21.74 6.61
N TYR A 222 -6.22 20.74 7.21
CA TYR A 222 -6.96 19.73 6.45
C TYR A 222 -8.14 20.34 5.71
N PRO A 223 -9.04 21.12 6.34
CA PRO A 223 -10.14 21.75 5.62
C PRO A 223 -9.66 22.69 4.51
N VAL A 224 -8.63 23.51 4.76
CA VAL A 224 -8.12 24.46 3.77
C VAL A 224 -7.53 23.73 2.55
N LEU A 225 -6.67 22.74 2.77
CA LEU A 225 -6.07 21.99 1.66
C LEU A 225 -7.11 21.17 0.91
N PHE A 226 -8.05 20.55 1.61
CA PHE A 226 -9.11 19.76 1.02
C PHE A 226 -10.07 20.62 0.14
N ILE A 227 -10.49 21.79 0.64
CA ILE A 227 -11.30 22.73 -0.13
C ILE A 227 -10.51 23.25 -1.34
N SER A 228 -9.22 23.58 -1.15
CA SER A 228 -8.34 24.02 -2.22
C SER A 228 -8.19 22.94 -3.30
N GLU A 229 -7.96 21.68 -2.92
CA GLU A 229 -7.87 20.55 -3.85
C GLU A 229 -9.16 20.39 -4.63
N THR A 230 -10.32 20.50 -3.96
CA THR A 230 -11.65 20.45 -4.57
C THR A 230 -11.79 21.53 -5.65
N ILE A 231 -11.58 22.80 -5.28
CA ILE A 231 -11.71 23.93 -6.19
C ILE A 231 -10.78 23.79 -7.39
N ILE A 232 -9.53 23.43 -7.16
CA ILE A 232 -8.53 23.31 -8.22
C ILE A 232 -8.86 22.14 -9.16
N LEU A 233 -9.29 20.97 -8.63
CA LEU A 233 -9.65 19.82 -9.45
C LEU A 233 -10.84 20.11 -10.36
N TYR A 234 -11.92 20.71 -9.82
CA TYR A 234 -13.07 21.07 -10.64
C TYR A 234 -12.74 22.19 -11.61
N SER A 235 -11.91 23.16 -11.21
CA SER A 235 -11.39 24.18 -12.14
C SER A 235 -10.58 23.54 -13.26
N TYR A 236 -9.68 22.61 -12.94
CA TYR A 236 -8.92 21.86 -13.93
C TYR A 236 -9.82 21.12 -14.92
N TYR A 237 -10.90 20.49 -14.45
CA TYR A 237 -11.82 19.76 -15.29
C TYR A 237 -12.66 20.68 -16.19
N TYR A 238 -13.33 21.71 -15.62
CA TYR A 238 -14.24 22.55 -16.37
C TYR A 238 -13.56 23.60 -17.25
N MET A 239 -12.35 24.03 -16.87
CA MET A 239 -11.61 25.04 -17.65
C MET A 239 -10.75 24.44 -18.78
N TRP A 240 -10.81 23.12 -19.00
CA TRP A 240 -10.04 22.45 -20.06
C TRP A 240 -10.28 23.10 -21.44
N ASP A 241 -11.50 23.01 -21.95
CA ASP A 241 -11.84 23.52 -23.28
C ASP A 241 -11.78 25.05 -23.37
N PRO A 242 -12.27 25.84 -22.40
CA PRO A 242 -12.08 27.29 -22.38
C PRO A 242 -10.61 27.73 -22.48
N LEU A 243 -9.73 27.19 -21.66
CA LEU A 243 -8.32 27.59 -21.66
C LEU A 243 -7.57 27.15 -22.92
N VAL A 244 -7.91 25.99 -23.49
CA VAL A 244 -7.36 25.55 -24.77
C VAL A 244 -7.80 26.46 -25.91
N ARG A 245 -9.10 26.87 -25.98
CA ARG A 245 -9.60 27.81 -26.98
C ARG A 245 -8.96 29.20 -26.88
N LEU A 246 -8.71 29.66 -25.66
CA LEU A 246 -8.02 30.95 -25.40
C LEU A 246 -6.49 30.86 -25.59
N LYS A 247 -5.96 29.74 -26.03
CA LYS A 247 -4.49 29.47 -26.15
C LYS A 247 -3.72 29.60 -24.83
N LEU A 248 -4.39 29.45 -23.69
CA LEU A 248 -3.85 29.50 -22.34
C LEU A 248 -3.59 28.11 -21.77
N ARG A 249 -3.18 27.15 -22.60
CA ARG A 249 -2.92 25.77 -22.19
C ARG A 249 -1.87 25.66 -21.07
N TRP A 250 -0.90 26.56 -21.05
CA TRP A 250 0.09 26.62 -19.97
C TRP A 250 -0.54 26.91 -18.61
N VAL A 251 -1.61 27.74 -18.54
CA VAL A 251 -2.39 28.00 -17.32
C VAL A 251 -3.09 26.73 -16.86
N HIS A 252 -3.65 25.97 -17.79
CA HIS A 252 -4.31 24.70 -17.50
C HIS A 252 -3.32 23.68 -16.91
N ILE A 253 -2.14 23.55 -17.50
CA ILE A 253 -1.05 22.71 -16.99
C ILE A 253 -0.62 23.18 -15.59
N LEU A 254 -0.52 24.49 -15.36
CA LEU A 254 -0.19 25.05 -14.04
C LEU A 254 -1.24 24.67 -12.99
N LEU A 255 -2.53 24.75 -13.31
CA LEU A 255 -3.61 24.28 -12.42
C LEU A 255 -3.41 22.81 -12.04
N GLY A 256 -3.06 21.96 -12.99
CA GLY A 256 -2.78 20.57 -12.73
C GLY A 256 -1.54 20.35 -11.87
N ILE A 257 -0.47 21.12 -12.07
CA ILE A 257 0.73 21.08 -11.20
C ILE A 257 0.35 21.49 -9.78
N VAL A 258 -0.39 22.57 -9.62
CA VAL A 258 -0.84 23.05 -8.30
C VAL A 258 -1.75 22.01 -7.63
N LEU A 259 -2.63 21.34 -8.37
CA LEU A 259 -3.45 20.23 -7.88
C LEU A 259 -2.59 19.14 -7.26
N ASN A 260 -1.54 18.68 -7.96
CA ASN A 260 -0.64 17.65 -7.46
C ASN A 260 0.18 18.12 -6.24
N VAL A 261 0.57 19.40 -6.20
CA VAL A 261 1.27 19.97 -5.04
C VAL A 261 0.36 20.00 -3.82
N VAL A 262 -0.89 20.45 -3.96
CA VAL A 262 -1.87 20.52 -2.87
C VAL A 262 -2.22 19.12 -2.36
N GLY A 263 -2.49 18.17 -3.26
CA GLY A 263 -2.74 16.77 -2.89
C GLY A 263 -1.54 16.12 -2.19
N THR A 264 -0.31 16.41 -2.66
CA THR A 264 0.92 15.95 -1.99
C THR A 264 1.07 16.58 -0.61
N ALA A 265 0.80 17.88 -0.45
CA ALA A 265 0.82 18.55 0.84
C ALA A 265 -0.19 17.93 1.81
N LEU A 266 -1.40 17.63 1.33
CA LEU A 266 -2.42 16.92 2.11
C LEU A 266 -1.92 15.54 2.56
N LEU A 267 -1.31 14.75 1.67
CA LEU A 267 -0.69 13.46 2.02
C LEU A 267 0.38 13.61 3.09
N VAL A 268 1.29 14.57 2.95
CA VAL A 268 2.38 14.83 3.91
C VAL A 268 1.81 15.10 5.30
N LEU A 269 0.83 16.00 5.39
CA LEU A 269 0.21 16.38 6.65
C LEU A 269 -0.63 15.25 7.25
N MET A 270 -1.40 14.50 6.45
CA MET A 270 -2.20 13.37 6.92
C MET A 270 -1.35 12.21 7.43
N ASN A 271 -0.13 12.07 6.91
CA ASN A 271 0.80 11.05 7.41
C ASN A 271 1.37 11.38 8.79
N ALA A 272 1.35 12.63 9.25
CA ALA A 272 1.90 12.99 10.54
C ALA A 272 1.17 12.29 11.71
N PRO A 273 -0.16 12.42 11.90
CA PRO A 273 -0.85 11.67 12.93
C PRO A 273 -0.82 10.16 12.66
N ALA A 274 -0.86 9.74 11.39
CA ALA A 274 -0.82 8.32 11.05
C ALA A 274 0.50 7.65 11.46
N SER A 275 1.63 8.30 11.28
CA SER A 275 2.94 7.80 11.73
C SER A 275 3.10 7.94 13.24
N PHE A 276 2.59 9.04 13.83
CA PHE A 276 2.60 9.25 15.27
C PHE A 276 1.89 8.12 16.04
N MET A 277 0.80 7.59 15.51
CA MET A 277 0.11 6.46 16.12
C MET A 277 0.98 5.21 16.28
N LEU A 278 1.99 5.02 15.44
CA LEU A 278 2.89 3.85 15.49
C LEU A 278 4.23 4.18 16.15
N THR A 279 4.77 5.36 15.93
CA THR A 279 6.05 5.81 16.47
C THR A 279 5.91 7.19 17.13
N PRO A 280 5.17 7.27 18.25
CA PRO A 280 4.99 8.54 18.93
C PRO A 280 6.31 9.10 19.45
N THR A 281 6.48 10.40 19.34
CA THR A 281 7.56 11.13 20.04
C THR A 281 7.30 11.10 21.54
N LYS A 282 8.31 11.37 22.34
CA LYS A 282 8.20 11.43 23.80
C LYS A 282 7.06 12.36 24.22
N VAL A 283 6.06 11.81 24.91
CA VAL A 283 4.81 12.52 25.17
C VAL A 283 5.02 13.72 26.08
N ASN A 284 5.88 13.62 27.09
CA ASN A 284 6.16 14.72 28.02
C ASN A 284 6.95 15.86 27.38
N ASP A 285 8.00 15.52 26.63
CA ASP A 285 8.73 16.52 25.85
C ASP A 285 7.82 17.17 24.81
N THR A 286 6.87 16.41 24.29
CA THR A 286 5.92 16.86 23.28
C THR A 286 4.93 17.88 23.83
N ILE A 287 4.43 17.71 25.07
CA ILE A 287 3.50 18.70 25.65
C ILE A 287 4.20 20.01 25.97
N LYS A 288 5.40 19.94 26.55
CA LYS A 288 6.24 21.13 26.70
C LYS A 288 6.58 21.72 25.32
N GLY A 289 6.87 20.88 24.35
CA GLY A 289 7.14 21.27 22.96
C GLY A 289 5.94 21.88 22.27
N ILE A 290 4.70 21.39 22.49
CA ILE A 290 3.48 21.99 21.93
C ILE A 290 3.29 23.41 22.50
N ALA A 291 3.51 23.59 23.80
CA ALA A 291 3.44 24.92 24.42
C ALA A 291 4.52 25.88 23.87
N GLN A 292 5.68 25.36 23.52
CA GLN A 292 6.84 26.14 23.09
C GLN A 292 7.02 26.19 21.56
N PHE A 293 6.77 25.05 20.85
CA PHE A 293 7.03 24.89 19.40
C PHE A 293 5.78 24.56 18.58
N GLY A 294 4.62 24.43 19.22
CA GLY A 294 3.36 24.04 18.58
C GLY A 294 3.30 22.58 18.15
N GLU A 295 2.37 22.25 17.25
CA GLU A 295 2.11 20.89 16.78
C GLU A 295 3.28 20.25 16.04
N TRP A 296 4.28 21.03 15.62
CA TRP A 296 5.44 20.53 14.88
C TRP A 296 6.20 19.45 15.65
N ALA A 297 6.24 19.53 16.97
CA ALA A 297 6.89 18.54 17.82
C ALA A 297 6.22 17.16 17.70
N TRP A 298 4.89 17.11 17.53
CA TRP A 298 4.14 15.86 17.31
C TRP A 298 4.24 15.37 15.88
N MET A 299 4.22 16.29 14.92
CA MET A 299 4.36 15.95 13.51
C MET A 299 5.73 15.34 13.21
N ASN A 300 6.80 15.89 13.81
CA ASN A 300 8.18 15.44 13.59
C ASN A 300 8.49 14.14 14.36
N ASN A 301 7.66 13.12 14.16
CA ASN A 301 7.91 11.79 14.71
C ASN A 301 8.84 10.97 13.81
N PHE A 302 9.34 9.86 14.35
CA PHE A 302 10.45 9.08 13.81
C PHE A 302 10.19 8.57 12.37
N THR A 303 8.97 8.11 12.09
CA THR A 303 8.63 7.51 10.80
C THR A 303 7.81 8.40 9.88
N TRP A 304 7.56 9.66 10.22
CA TRP A 304 6.71 10.55 9.41
C TRP A 304 7.20 10.71 7.98
N MET A 305 8.45 11.14 7.79
CA MET A 305 9.00 11.34 6.44
C MET A 305 9.26 10.04 5.69
N PRO A 306 9.84 8.98 6.28
CA PRO A 306 9.96 7.68 5.65
C PRO A 306 8.62 7.12 5.16
N LEU A 307 7.58 7.17 5.97
CA LEU A 307 6.22 6.78 5.57
C LEU A 307 5.70 7.63 4.41
N THR A 308 5.92 8.94 4.48
CA THR A 308 5.45 9.88 3.46
C THR A 308 6.07 9.59 2.09
N PHE A 309 7.38 9.43 2.02
CA PHE A 309 8.07 9.08 0.76
C PHE A 309 7.64 7.69 0.26
N HIS A 310 7.54 6.71 1.15
CA HIS A 310 7.07 5.37 0.77
C HIS A 310 5.66 5.43 0.18
N ARG A 311 4.72 6.13 0.81
CA ARG A 311 3.33 6.26 0.31
C ARG A 311 3.25 7.09 -0.95
N LEU A 312 4.02 8.16 -1.10
CA LEU A 312 4.03 8.98 -2.31
C LEU A 312 4.42 8.14 -3.54
N ILE A 313 5.54 7.43 -3.45
CA ILE A 313 6.01 6.56 -4.53
C ILE A 313 5.05 5.39 -4.74
N GLY A 314 4.50 4.83 -3.67
CA GLY A 314 3.47 3.80 -3.72
C GLY A 314 2.22 4.24 -4.48
N ASN A 315 1.73 5.46 -4.23
CA ASN A 315 0.58 6.02 -4.93
C ASN A 315 0.85 6.23 -6.43
N LEU A 316 2.07 6.66 -6.80
CA LEU A 316 2.47 6.79 -8.21
C LEU A 316 2.56 5.43 -8.91
N THR A 317 3.10 4.42 -8.22
CA THR A 317 3.12 3.03 -8.70
C THR A 317 1.70 2.50 -8.92
N TYR A 318 0.84 2.66 -7.93
CA TYR A 318 -0.56 2.27 -7.97
C TYR A 318 -1.32 2.98 -9.08
N GLY A 319 -1.17 4.30 -9.20
CA GLY A 319 -1.78 5.10 -10.27
C GLY A 319 -1.42 4.59 -11.66
N GLY A 320 -0.15 4.23 -11.88
CA GLY A 320 0.31 3.64 -13.13
C GLY A 320 -0.39 2.30 -13.44
N PHE A 321 -0.50 1.39 -12.46
CA PHE A 321 -1.18 0.12 -12.65
C PHE A 321 -2.70 0.27 -12.85
N ILE A 322 -3.34 1.25 -12.20
CA ILE A 322 -4.76 1.52 -12.43
C ILE A 322 -5.00 2.10 -13.82
N VAL A 323 -4.15 3.00 -14.31
CA VAL A 323 -4.24 3.49 -15.71
C VAL A 323 -4.02 2.36 -16.71
N ALA A 324 -3.08 1.44 -16.40
CA ALA A 324 -2.88 0.23 -17.20
C ALA A 324 -4.10 -0.69 -17.18
N PHE A 325 -4.76 -0.85 -16.02
CA PHE A 325 -6.02 -1.59 -15.89
C PHE A 325 -7.13 -1.00 -16.75
N ILE A 326 -7.33 0.31 -16.68
CA ILE A 326 -8.34 1.00 -17.49
C ILE A 326 -8.07 0.73 -18.98
N GLY A 327 -6.81 0.91 -19.42
CA GLY A 327 -6.40 0.60 -20.80
C GLY A 327 -6.65 -0.87 -21.17
N ALA A 328 -6.30 -1.82 -20.32
CA ALA A 328 -6.51 -3.25 -20.54
C ALA A 328 -7.98 -3.62 -20.64
N PHE A 329 -8.81 -3.10 -19.72
CA PHE A 329 -10.25 -3.33 -19.73
C PHE A 329 -10.90 -2.76 -20.99
N MET A 330 -10.58 -1.52 -21.34
CA MET A 330 -11.07 -0.86 -22.53
C MET A 330 -10.62 -1.56 -23.82
N TYR A 331 -9.36 -2.05 -23.87
CA TYR A 331 -8.87 -2.86 -24.98
C TYR A 331 -9.73 -4.11 -25.22
N LEU A 332 -10.07 -4.83 -24.13
CA LEU A 332 -10.89 -6.04 -24.23
C LEU A 332 -12.34 -5.75 -24.66
N MET A 333 -12.85 -4.56 -24.37
CA MET A 333 -14.18 -4.08 -24.75
C MET A 333 -14.24 -3.43 -26.12
N SER A 334 -13.09 -3.03 -26.69
CA SER A 334 -12.99 -2.31 -27.96
C SER A 334 -13.45 -3.14 -29.15
N LYS A 335 -14.21 -2.51 -30.03
CA LYS A 335 -14.75 -3.11 -31.26
C LYS A 335 -13.90 -2.78 -32.49
N THR A 336 -13.23 -1.63 -32.51
CA THR A 336 -12.42 -1.15 -33.63
C THR A 336 -10.93 -1.36 -33.39
N ASP A 337 -10.15 -1.51 -34.46
CA ASP A 337 -8.70 -1.67 -34.36
C ASP A 337 -8.02 -0.37 -33.89
N GLU A 338 -8.61 0.78 -34.16
CA GLU A 338 -8.12 2.08 -33.72
C GLU A 338 -8.24 2.22 -32.19
N GLU A 339 -9.40 1.88 -31.63
CA GLU A 339 -9.58 1.85 -30.17
C GLU A 339 -8.63 0.86 -29.50
N ARG A 340 -8.49 -0.37 -30.06
CA ARG A 340 -7.55 -1.35 -29.56
C ARG A 340 -6.12 -0.84 -29.57
N ALA A 341 -5.71 -0.14 -30.63
CA ALA A 341 -4.38 0.44 -30.72
C ALA A 341 -4.16 1.52 -29.65
N PHE A 342 -5.15 2.36 -29.41
CA PHE A 342 -5.08 3.41 -28.38
C PHE A 342 -4.99 2.82 -26.98
N TYR A 343 -5.87 1.89 -26.63
CA TYR A 343 -5.92 1.31 -25.28
C TYR A 343 -4.76 0.34 -25.01
N ASP A 344 -4.23 -0.33 -26.03
CA ASP A 344 -2.97 -1.08 -25.92
C ASP A 344 -1.78 -0.15 -25.60
N TRP A 345 -1.71 1.01 -26.28
CA TRP A 345 -0.72 2.01 -25.97
C TRP A 345 -0.88 2.58 -24.54
N GLN A 346 -2.11 2.85 -24.11
CA GLN A 346 -2.41 3.30 -22.75
C GLN A 346 -1.98 2.24 -21.71
N GLY A 347 -2.31 0.97 -21.92
CA GLY A 347 -1.91 -0.13 -21.05
C GLY A 347 -0.38 -0.25 -20.91
N TYR A 348 0.33 -0.11 -22.03
CA TYR A 348 1.80 -0.06 -22.04
C TYR A 348 2.33 1.13 -21.23
N LEU A 349 1.81 2.32 -21.46
CA LEU A 349 2.27 3.53 -20.79
C LEU A 349 2.02 3.45 -19.27
N GLY A 350 0.84 3.00 -18.85
CA GLY A 350 0.51 2.79 -17.46
C GLY A 350 1.43 1.78 -16.78
N ASN A 351 1.66 0.62 -17.41
CA ASN A 351 2.59 -0.38 -16.87
C ASN A 351 4.04 0.16 -16.79
N ALA A 352 4.49 0.90 -17.79
CA ALA A 352 5.84 1.46 -17.80
C ALA A 352 6.06 2.46 -16.67
N ILE A 353 5.07 3.30 -16.38
CA ILE A 353 5.12 4.27 -15.29
C ILE A 353 4.98 3.57 -13.93
N GLY A 354 4.01 2.66 -13.77
CA GLY A 354 3.85 1.88 -12.55
C GLY A 354 5.12 1.12 -12.19
N LEU A 355 5.72 0.44 -13.18
CA LEU A 355 6.99 -0.26 -13.00
C LEU A 355 8.15 0.71 -12.70
N GLY A 356 8.20 1.86 -13.35
CA GLY A 356 9.23 2.87 -13.14
C GLY A 356 9.27 3.38 -11.69
N PHE A 357 8.11 3.70 -11.11
CA PHE A 357 8.00 4.09 -9.70
C PHE A 357 8.12 2.90 -8.73
N MET A 358 7.83 1.68 -9.19
CA MET A 358 8.04 0.49 -8.37
C MET A 358 9.53 0.18 -8.16
N LEU A 359 10.45 0.63 -9.03
CA LEU A 359 11.89 0.40 -8.85
C LEU A 359 12.46 1.00 -7.55
N PRO A 360 12.19 2.28 -7.19
CA PRO A 360 12.64 2.87 -5.94
C PRO A 360 11.80 2.44 -4.72
N LEU A 361 10.59 1.91 -4.91
CA LEU A 361 9.65 1.62 -3.83
C LEU A 361 10.20 0.63 -2.77
N PRO A 362 10.90 -0.47 -3.13
CA PRO A 362 11.50 -1.37 -2.13
C PRO A 362 12.55 -0.68 -1.25
N PHE A 363 13.31 0.27 -1.79
CA PHE A 363 14.27 1.05 -1.00
C PHE A 363 13.58 1.95 0.02
N MET A 364 12.48 2.60 -0.39
CA MET A 364 11.69 3.41 0.53
C MET A 364 11.01 2.55 1.60
N GLY A 365 10.54 1.36 1.23
CA GLY A 365 10.03 0.37 2.18
C GLY A 365 11.08 -0.13 3.15
N TYR A 366 12.30 -0.34 2.67
CA TYR A 366 13.44 -0.72 3.49
C TYR A 366 13.79 0.37 4.51
N ILE A 367 13.91 1.64 4.08
CA ILE A 367 14.18 2.78 4.96
C ILE A 367 13.08 2.89 6.03
N TYR A 368 11.81 2.81 5.63
CA TYR A 368 10.68 2.86 6.56
C TYR A 368 10.73 1.73 7.60
N SER A 369 11.02 0.50 7.17
CA SER A 369 11.11 -0.65 8.06
C SER A 369 12.32 -0.54 9.01
N LYS A 370 13.45 -0.02 8.51
CA LYS A 370 14.65 0.24 9.32
C LYS A 370 14.35 1.25 10.44
N GLU A 371 13.75 2.39 10.09
CA GLU A 371 13.37 3.42 11.07
C GLU A 371 12.41 2.87 12.13
N LEU A 372 11.48 2.00 11.72
CA LEU A 372 10.56 1.34 12.65
C LEU A 372 11.31 0.42 13.63
N TYR A 373 12.29 -0.31 13.12
CA TYR A 373 13.13 -1.22 13.90
C TYR A 373 14.05 -0.44 14.86
N GLU A 374 14.58 0.70 14.44
CA GLU A 374 15.40 1.59 15.29
C GLU A 374 14.57 2.28 16.37
N TYR A 375 13.31 2.62 16.05
CA TYR A 375 12.40 3.19 17.04
C TYR A 375 12.09 2.21 18.17
N ASP A 376 11.66 0.99 17.82
CA ASP A 376 11.40 -0.10 18.76
C ASP A 376 11.60 -1.45 18.06
N ALA A 377 12.67 -2.16 18.46
CA ALA A 377 12.98 -3.47 17.89
C ALA A 377 11.84 -4.49 18.10
N ALA A 378 11.06 -4.35 19.19
CA ALA A 378 9.93 -5.24 19.45
C ALA A 378 8.81 -5.09 18.40
N ILE A 379 8.54 -3.87 17.91
CA ILE A 379 7.60 -3.68 16.77
C ILE A 379 8.16 -4.34 15.52
N GLY A 380 9.43 -4.11 15.22
CA GLY A 380 10.09 -4.68 14.05
C GLY A 380 10.05 -6.21 14.05
N MET A 381 10.37 -6.82 15.18
CA MET A 381 10.30 -8.27 15.36
C MET A 381 8.87 -8.80 15.27
N TYR A 382 7.92 -8.15 15.89
CA TYR A 382 6.50 -8.53 15.84
C TYR A 382 5.95 -8.55 14.40
N ILE A 383 6.34 -7.56 13.58
CA ILE A 383 5.93 -7.50 12.17
C ILE A 383 6.65 -8.56 11.33
N MET A 384 7.97 -8.74 11.52
CA MET A 384 8.78 -9.50 10.57
C MET A 384 8.94 -10.99 10.94
N SER A 385 8.88 -11.34 12.22
CA SER A 385 9.28 -12.67 12.69
C SER A 385 8.23 -13.39 13.52
N ASP A 386 7.32 -12.64 14.12
CA ASP A 386 6.31 -13.17 15.03
C ASP A 386 4.93 -13.23 14.32
N ARG A 387 3.86 -12.90 15.02
CA ARG A 387 2.46 -13.09 14.59
C ARG A 387 2.10 -12.49 13.24
N LEU A 388 2.78 -11.41 12.81
CA LEU A 388 2.51 -10.76 11.54
C LEU A 388 3.42 -11.24 10.39
N SER A 389 4.29 -12.21 10.64
CA SER A 389 5.25 -12.72 9.63
C SER A 389 4.59 -13.27 8.38
N MET A 390 3.42 -13.90 8.51
CA MET A 390 2.65 -14.41 7.37
C MET A 390 2.11 -13.30 6.47
N PHE A 391 1.70 -12.16 7.05
CA PHE A 391 1.31 -10.99 6.27
C PHE A 391 2.51 -10.40 5.53
N MET A 392 3.68 -10.35 6.17
CA MET A 392 4.92 -9.92 5.52
C MET A 392 5.35 -10.86 4.39
N LEU A 393 5.18 -12.17 4.55
CA LEU A 393 5.43 -13.14 3.49
C LEU A 393 4.45 -12.95 2.32
N THR A 394 3.17 -12.79 2.61
CA THR A 394 2.14 -12.51 1.58
C THR A 394 2.45 -11.21 0.83
N GLN A 395 2.89 -10.16 1.53
CA GLN A 395 3.36 -8.92 0.92
C GLN A 395 4.54 -9.18 -0.02
N ALA A 396 5.54 -9.96 0.40
CA ALA A 396 6.69 -10.29 -0.42
C ALA A 396 6.26 -11.02 -1.71
N VAL A 397 5.33 -11.96 -1.62
CA VAL A 397 4.76 -12.68 -2.78
C VAL A 397 4.07 -11.71 -3.73
N LEU A 398 3.25 -10.79 -3.24
CA LEU A 398 2.56 -9.81 -4.07
C LEU A 398 3.51 -8.83 -4.75
N VAL A 399 4.53 -8.32 -4.03
CA VAL A 399 5.58 -7.49 -4.62
C VAL A 399 6.31 -8.24 -5.74
N GLY A 400 6.65 -9.50 -5.50
CA GLY A 400 7.23 -10.36 -6.54
C GLY A 400 6.32 -10.53 -7.76
N PHE A 401 5.01 -10.71 -7.56
CA PHE A 401 4.05 -10.77 -8.66
C PHE A 401 3.98 -9.47 -9.46
N LEU A 402 4.09 -8.32 -8.80
CA LEU A 402 4.14 -7.04 -9.50
C LEU A 402 5.38 -6.93 -10.39
N PHE A 403 6.56 -7.34 -9.90
CA PHE A 403 7.79 -7.35 -10.71
C PHE A 403 7.72 -8.36 -11.86
N ILE A 404 7.37 -9.60 -11.56
CA ILE A 404 7.30 -10.67 -12.56
C ILE A 404 6.23 -10.37 -13.61
N GLY A 405 5.02 -10.00 -13.19
CA GLY A 405 3.91 -9.71 -14.09
C GLY A 405 4.17 -8.51 -14.98
N SER A 406 4.74 -7.41 -14.45
CA SER A 406 5.10 -6.24 -15.26
C SER A 406 6.17 -6.57 -16.31
N ASN A 407 7.18 -7.35 -15.94
CA ASN A 407 8.21 -7.81 -16.88
C ASN A 407 7.66 -8.81 -17.90
N TYR A 408 6.73 -9.69 -17.49
CA TYR A 408 6.01 -10.57 -18.40
C TYR A 408 5.21 -9.79 -19.44
N TYR A 409 4.52 -8.73 -19.01
CA TYR A 409 3.85 -7.82 -19.94
C TYR A 409 4.83 -7.18 -20.92
N ILE A 410 6.00 -6.69 -20.46
CA ILE A 410 7.04 -6.13 -21.33
C ILE A 410 7.52 -7.18 -22.36
N TRP A 411 7.76 -8.41 -21.92
CA TRP A 411 8.18 -9.49 -22.79
C TRP A 411 7.13 -9.83 -23.86
N ILE A 412 5.86 -9.97 -23.51
CA ILE A 412 4.77 -10.18 -24.48
C ILE A 412 4.64 -8.97 -25.40
N SER A 413 4.74 -7.75 -24.87
CA SER A 413 4.69 -6.51 -25.64
C SER A 413 5.78 -6.41 -26.68
N THR A 414 6.96 -6.99 -26.44
CA THR A 414 8.06 -7.01 -27.40
C THR A 414 7.72 -7.87 -28.64
N LYS A 415 6.85 -8.86 -28.52
CA LYS A 415 6.44 -9.74 -29.63
C LYS A 415 5.68 -8.99 -30.74
N ARG A 416 5.06 -7.84 -30.43
CA ARG A 416 4.38 -6.98 -31.42
C ARG A 416 5.32 -6.02 -32.18
N ILE A 417 6.63 -6.06 -31.91
CA ILE A 417 7.62 -5.24 -32.58
C ILE A 417 8.28 -6.07 -33.69
N GLU A 418 8.16 -5.63 -34.91
CA GLU A 418 8.74 -6.31 -36.06
C GLU A 418 10.28 -6.20 -36.08
N GLY A 419 10.97 -7.26 -36.50
CA GLY A 419 12.43 -7.27 -36.70
C GLY A 419 13.29 -7.42 -35.43
N VAL A 420 12.73 -7.71 -34.26
CA VAL A 420 13.44 -7.66 -32.97
C VAL A 420 13.58 -9.01 -32.24
N ARG A 421 13.42 -10.13 -32.93
CA ARG A 421 13.42 -11.49 -32.35
C ARG A 421 14.61 -11.79 -31.41
N LYS A 422 15.79 -11.23 -31.66
CA LYS A 422 16.98 -11.43 -30.82
C LYS A 422 16.82 -10.87 -29.39
N TYR A 423 16.06 -9.78 -29.21
CA TYR A 423 15.81 -9.19 -27.91
C TYR A 423 14.86 -10.03 -27.07
N LEU A 424 13.91 -10.74 -27.69
CA LEU A 424 13.03 -11.69 -27.03
C LEU A 424 13.80 -12.83 -26.35
N LEU A 425 14.87 -13.31 -26.98
CA LEU A 425 15.71 -14.36 -26.40
C LEU A 425 16.43 -13.85 -25.14
N GLY A 426 17.03 -12.67 -25.21
CA GLY A 426 17.65 -12.02 -24.05
C GLY A 426 16.68 -11.86 -22.89
N MET A 427 15.49 -11.32 -23.16
CA MET A 427 14.44 -11.16 -22.14
C MET A 427 13.96 -12.49 -21.55
N LYS A 428 13.96 -13.59 -22.32
CA LYS A 428 13.59 -14.91 -21.83
C LYS A 428 14.55 -15.38 -20.72
N TYR A 429 15.85 -15.23 -20.92
CA TYR A 429 16.85 -15.65 -19.93
C TYR A 429 16.83 -14.76 -18.69
N THR A 430 16.69 -13.44 -18.85
CA THR A 430 16.53 -12.54 -17.71
C THR A 430 15.28 -12.88 -16.93
N TYR A 431 14.17 -13.25 -17.60
CA TYR A 431 12.93 -13.63 -16.96
C TYR A 431 13.07 -14.91 -16.12
N ILE A 432 13.81 -15.90 -16.60
CA ILE A 432 14.11 -17.12 -15.82
C ILE A 432 14.90 -16.76 -14.54
N LEU A 433 15.90 -15.90 -14.66
CA LEU A 433 16.68 -15.46 -13.51
C LEU A 433 15.82 -14.65 -12.51
N MET A 434 14.88 -13.86 -13.00
CA MET A 434 13.90 -13.16 -12.16
C MET A 434 13.01 -14.13 -11.36
N PHE A 435 12.62 -15.26 -11.95
CA PHE A 435 11.88 -16.30 -11.22
C PHE A 435 12.71 -16.91 -10.07
N ILE A 436 14.01 -17.11 -10.29
CA ILE A 436 14.92 -17.61 -9.25
C ILE A 436 15.02 -16.58 -8.12
N CYS A 437 15.20 -15.30 -8.45
CA CYS A 437 15.22 -14.22 -7.45
C CYS A 437 13.90 -14.13 -6.68
N ALA A 438 12.76 -14.28 -7.37
CA ALA A 438 11.45 -14.28 -6.73
C ALA A 438 11.25 -15.51 -5.82
N ALA A 439 11.74 -16.69 -6.20
CA ALA A 439 11.70 -17.87 -5.34
C ALA A 439 12.49 -17.65 -4.05
N ILE A 440 13.66 -17.02 -4.13
CA ILE A 440 14.44 -16.62 -2.94
C ILE A 440 13.67 -15.58 -2.12
N TRP A 441 13.04 -14.61 -2.77
CA TRP A 441 12.25 -13.59 -2.10
C TRP A 441 11.03 -14.17 -1.38
N PHE A 442 10.35 -15.16 -1.98
CA PHE A 442 9.17 -15.83 -1.44
C PHE A 442 9.50 -16.84 -0.35
N ALA A 443 10.72 -17.38 -0.33
CA ALA A 443 11.11 -18.36 0.68
C ALA A 443 10.97 -17.76 2.09
N PRO A 444 10.46 -18.53 3.06
CA PRO A 444 10.43 -18.11 4.45
C PRO A 444 11.84 -17.77 4.94
N ARG A 445 11.94 -16.80 5.84
CA ARG A 445 13.22 -16.27 6.31
C ARG A 445 14.14 -17.36 6.86
N HIS A 446 13.62 -18.28 7.65
CA HIS A 446 14.37 -19.36 8.28
C HIS A 446 14.80 -20.50 7.34
N PHE A 447 14.36 -20.50 6.08
CA PHE A 447 14.88 -21.41 5.07
C PHE A 447 16.37 -21.18 4.78
N PHE A 448 16.86 -19.99 5.04
CA PHE A 448 18.25 -19.61 4.93
C PHE A 448 18.78 -19.46 6.36
N ALA A 449 19.17 -20.55 7.00
CA ALA A 449 19.54 -20.60 8.42
C ALA A 449 20.60 -19.57 8.84
N THR A 450 21.48 -19.17 7.92
CA THR A 450 22.44 -18.08 8.11
C THR A 450 21.82 -16.68 8.17
N MET A 451 20.51 -16.58 8.05
CA MET A 451 19.75 -15.33 7.95
C MET A 451 18.77 -15.17 9.10
N VAL A 452 18.63 -16.20 9.90
CA VAL A 452 17.70 -16.19 11.01
C VAL A 452 18.50 -15.99 12.27
N LEU A 453 18.58 -14.74 12.68
CA LEU A 453 18.96 -14.38 14.02
C LEU A 453 17.67 -14.24 14.83
N GLU A 454 17.06 -15.36 15.18
CA GLU A 454 16.02 -15.33 16.21
C GLU A 454 16.71 -15.20 17.55
N PRO A 455 16.27 -14.26 18.41
CA PRO A 455 16.79 -14.17 19.75
C PRO A 455 16.67 -15.54 20.46
N GLY A 456 17.80 -16.09 20.90
CA GLY A 456 17.86 -17.38 21.57
C GLY A 456 18.07 -18.62 20.70
N MET A 457 18.20 -18.46 19.35
CA MET A 457 18.59 -19.59 18.50
C MET A 457 19.89 -19.30 17.74
N VAL A 458 20.88 -20.13 17.95
CA VAL A 458 22.10 -20.13 17.13
C VAL A 458 21.85 -20.98 15.90
N PRO A 459 22.00 -20.43 14.66
CA PRO A 459 21.80 -21.19 13.44
C PRO A 459 22.70 -22.43 13.38
N PRO A 460 22.25 -23.54 12.79
CA PRO A 460 23.10 -24.73 12.59
C PRO A 460 24.39 -24.37 11.85
N GLY A 461 25.52 -24.73 12.39
CA GLY A 461 26.84 -24.47 11.80
C GLY A 461 27.46 -23.13 12.17
N MET A 462 26.80 -22.30 12.97
CA MET A 462 27.35 -21.07 13.52
C MET A 462 27.82 -21.31 14.95
N THR A 463 28.97 -20.74 15.32
CA THR A 463 29.43 -20.75 16.72
C THR A 463 28.69 -19.69 17.52
N GLU A 464 28.58 -19.89 18.83
CA GLU A 464 27.93 -18.91 19.72
C GLU A 464 28.61 -17.56 19.66
N ASP A 465 29.94 -17.53 19.61
CA ASP A 465 30.73 -16.28 19.47
C ASP A 465 30.44 -15.55 18.16
N ALA A 466 30.29 -16.28 17.06
CA ALA A 466 29.93 -15.69 15.76
C ALA A 466 28.50 -15.14 15.77
N TYR A 467 27.59 -15.79 16.49
CA TYR A 467 26.22 -15.30 16.69
C TYR A 467 26.21 -14.04 17.54
N LEU A 468 26.94 -14.02 18.65
CA LEU A 468 27.04 -12.84 19.52
C LEU A 468 27.69 -11.67 18.78
N ALA A 469 28.76 -11.90 18.01
CA ALA A 469 29.39 -10.86 17.17
C ALA A 469 28.43 -10.24 16.14
N LEU A 470 27.48 -11.03 15.62
CA LEU A 470 26.44 -10.50 14.71
C LEU A 470 25.38 -9.67 15.44
N THR A 471 25.09 -10.01 16.70
CA THR A 471 24.13 -9.27 17.54
C THR A 471 24.72 -7.96 18.09
N GLU A 472 26.03 -7.85 18.17
CA GLU A 472 26.74 -6.62 18.53
C GLU A 472 26.87 -5.59 17.38
N LEU A 473 26.49 -5.97 16.16
CA LEU A 473 26.50 -5.03 15.03
C LEU A 473 25.55 -3.86 15.28
N PRO A 474 25.92 -2.62 14.88
CA PRO A 474 24.99 -1.51 14.86
C PRO A 474 23.69 -1.90 14.16
N GLY A 475 22.55 -1.43 14.67
CA GLY A 475 21.20 -1.80 14.20
C GLY A 475 21.04 -1.79 12.68
N ASP A 476 21.70 -0.85 12.01
CA ASP A 476 21.76 -0.75 10.55
C ASP A 476 22.37 -1.96 9.87
N LEU A 477 23.50 -2.42 10.36
CA LEU A 477 24.23 -3.56 9.81
C LEU A 477 23.56 -4.89 10.20
N ALA A 478 23.03 -5.01 11.41
CA ALA A 478 22.28 -6.18 11.84
C ALA A 478 21.04 -6.40 10.95
N PHE A 479 20.29 -5.35 10.63
CA PHE A 479 19.13 -5.42 9.75
C PHE A 479 19.49 -5.86 8.30
N ILE A 480 20.62 -5.39 7.76
CA ILE A 480 21.12 -5.82 6.44
C ILE A 480 21.52 -7.29 6.46
N VAL A 481 22.23 -7.73 7.49
CA VAL A 481 22.74 -9.09 7.62
C VAL A 481 21.61 -10.10 7.81
N LEU A 482 20.58 -9.77 8.60
CA LEU A 482 19.40 -10.60 8.85
C LEU A 482 18.67 -11.07 7.59
N MET A 483 18.69 -10.26 6.53
CA MET A 483 17.95 -10.53 5.28
C MET A 483 18.84 -10.57 4.03
N LYS A 484 20.11 -10.89 4.19
CA LYS A 484 21.16 -10.78 3.17
C LYS A 484 20.77 -11.37 1.79
N ALA A 485 20.32 -12.62 1.73
CA ALA A 485 19.97 -13.23 0.43
C ALA A 485 18.71 -12.63 -0.17
N LYS A 486 17.70 -12.27 0.64
CA LYS A 486 16.50 -11.59 0.15
C LYS A 486 16.84 -10.21 -0.36
N ASN A 487 17.71 -9.47 0.30
CA ASN A 487 18.18 -8.17 -0.14
C ASN A 487 18.94 -8.26 -1.47
N ILE A 488 19.85 -9.24 -1.60
CA ILE A 488 20.57 -9.50 -2.85
C ILE A 488 19.58 -9.87 -3.97
N ALA A 489 18.64 -10.79 -3.70
CA ALA A 489 17.64 -11.21 -4.68
C ALA A 489 16.76 -10.03 -5.12
N ALA A 490 16.35 -9.15 -4.21
CA ALA A 490 15.60 -7.94 -4.52
C ALA A 490 16.42 -6.98 -5.40
N PHE A 491 17.68 -6.75 -5.08
CA PHE A 491 18.60 -5.93 -5.88
C PHE A 491 18.75 -6.46 -7.30
N VAL A 492 19.00 -7.77 -7.43
CA VAL A 492 19.13 -8.42 -8.74
C VAL A 492 17.82 -8.32 -9.52
N LEU A 493 16.67 -8.52 -8.87
CA LEU A 493 15.34 -8.40 -9.49
C LEU A 493 15.10 -6.99 -10.04
N ILE A 494 15.44 -5.95 -9.28
CA ILE A 494 15.34 -4.55 -9.70
C ILE A 494 16.26 -4.27 -10.89
N PHE A 495 17.52 -4.72 -10.82
CA PHE A 495 18.49 -4.55 -11.89
C PHE A 495 18.05 -5.25 -13.19
N LEU A 496 17.58 -6.50 -13.09
CA LEU A 496 17.06 -7.24 -14.25
C LEU A 496 15.83 -6.59 -14.85
N THR A 497 14.97 -5.99 -14.02
CA THR A 497 13.81 -5.22 -14.48
C THR A 497 14.23 -4.00 -15.29
N LEU A 498 15.18 -3.23 -14.78
CA LEU A 498 15.75 -2.09 -15.51
C LEU A 498 16.40 -2.54 -16.84
N PHE A 499 17.15 -3.63 -16.81
CA PHE A 499 17.78 -4.20 -17.99
C PHE A 499 16.75 -4.63 -19.05
N ASN A 500 15.68 -5.33 -18.64
CA ASN A 500 14.59 -5.70 -19.54
C ASN A 500 13.90 -4.48 -20.15
N TYR A 501 13.67 -3.43 -19.35
CA TYR A 501 13.10 -2.19 -19.87
C TYR A 501 14.02 -1.52 -20.90
N ILE A 502 15.34 -1.51 -20.66
CA ILE A 502 16.33 -0.99 -21.62
C ILE A 502 16.30 -1.81 -22.91
N LEU A 503 16.29 -3.15 -22.82
CA LEU A 503 16.18 -4.03 -24.00
C LEU A 503 14.90 -3.73 -24.79
N TYR A 504 13.77 -3.54 -24.12
CA TYR A 504 12.52 -3.15 -24.76
C TYR A 504 12.63 -1.79 -25.46
N ARG A 505 13.24 -0.79 -24.83
CA ARG A 505 13.45 0.54 -25.43
C ARG A 505 14.36 0.48 -26.66
N ILE A 506 15.38 -0.36 -26.64
CA ILE A 506 16.23 -0.60 -27.80
C ILE A 506 15.44 -1.28 -28.92
N ALA A 507 14.62 -2.27 -28.57
CA ALA A 507 13.77 -2.97 -29.54
C ALA A 507 12.77 -1.99 -30.21
N VAL A 508 12.12 -1.10 -29.45
CA VAL A 508 11.21 -0.06 -29.98
C VAL A 508 11.94 0.91 -30.92
N LYS A 509 13.20 1.25 -30.64
CA LYS A 509 13.97 2.15 -31.50
C LYS A 509 14.42 1.47 -32.82
N LYS A 510 14.61 0.16 -32.84
CA LYS A 510 15.13 -0.60 -33.97
C LYS A 510 14.06 -1.27 -34.83
N GLY A 511 12.86 -1.49 -34.26
CA GLY A 511 11.75 -2.13 -34.92
C GLY A 511 10.54 -1.21 -35.06
N LYS A 512 9.53 -1.68 -35.80
CA LYS A 512 8.24 -1.00 -35.94
C LYS A 512 7.26 -1.61 -34.96
N ILE A 513 6.78 -0.81 -33.99
CA ILE A 513 5.75 -1.23 -33.04
C ILE A 513 4.37 -1.14 -33.68
N ILE A 514 3.56 -2.18 -33.55
CA ILE A 514 2.20 -2.22 -34.06
C ILE A 514 1.26 -2.34 -32.86
N TYR A 515 0.71 -1.21 -32.43
CA TYR A 515 -0.28 -1.18 -31.35
C TYR A 515 -1.60 -1.86 -31.77
N GLY A 516 -2.29 -2.47 -30.82
CA GLY A 516 -3.51 -3.23 -31.02
C GLY A 516 -3.33 -4.70 -31.41
N LYS A 517 -2.12 -5.07 -31.88
CA LYS A 517 -1.77 -6.47 -32.24
C LYS A 517 -0.97 -7.18 -31.14
N ILE A 518 -1.52 -7.19 -29.92
CA ILE A 518 -0.92 -7.86 -28.78
C ILE A 518 -1.77 -9.06 -28.36
N ASN A 519 -1.11 -10.08 -27.78
CA ASN A 519 -1.84 -11.24 -27.24
C ASN A 519 -2.75 -10.77 -26.08
N PRO A 520 -4.04 -11.15 -26.08
CA PRO A 520 -4.99 -10.79 -25.01
C PRO A 520 -4.52 -11.17 -23.58
N ILE A 521 -3.66 -12.18 -23.43
CA ILE A 521 -3.08 -12.58 -22.14
C ILE A 521 -2.35 -11.39 -21.49
N SER A 522 -1.75 -10.50 -22.27
CA SER A 522 -1.09 -9.30 -21.76
C SER A 522 -2.06 -8.36 -21.04
N GLN A 523 -3.29 -8.26 -21.52
CA GLN A 523 -4.31 -7.41 -20.92
C GLN A 523 -4.78 -7.99 -19.57
N TYR A 524 -4.95 -9.30 -19.50
CA TYR A 524 -5.24 -9.98 -18.23
C TYR A 524 -4.10 -9.85 -17.23
N THR A 525 -2.85 -9.81 -17.70
CA THR A 525 -1.71 -9.53 -16.83
C THR A 525 -1.80 -8.13 -16.21
N LEU A 526 -2.17 -7.11 -16.98
CA LEU A 526 -2.37 -5.75 -16.45
C LEU A 526 -3.51 -5.68 -15.43
N ILE A 527 -4.61 -6.39 -15.69
CA ILE A 527 -5.72 -6.53 -14.73
C ILE A 527 -5.21 -7.17 -13.43
N PHE A 528 -4.47 -8.27 -13.53
CA PHE A 528 -3.89 -8.96 -12.37
C PHE A 528 -2.95 -8.04 -11.57
N LEU A 529 -2.11 -7.24 -12.23
CA LEU A 529 -1.21 -6.29 -11.56
C LEU A 529 -1.97 -5.22 -10.78
N ALA A 530 -3.05 -4.69 -11.35
CA ALA A 530 -3.88 -3.70 -10.67
C ALA A 530 -4.56 -4.30 -9.41
N PHE A 531 -5.11 -5.51 -9.52
CA PHE A 531 -5.69 -6.21 -8.37
C PHE A 531 -4.63 -6.51 -7.30
N SER A 532 -3.46 -7.01 -7.70
CA SER A 532 -2.36 -7.32 -6.78
C SER A 532 -1.87 -6.07 -6.05
N SER A 533 -1.71 -4.94 -6.74
CA SER A 533 -1.29 -3.68 -6.11
C SER A 533 -2.34 -3.14 -5.15
N THR A 534 -3.63 -3.23 -5.50
CA THR A 534 -4.74 -2.79 -4.65
C THR A 534 -4.84 -3.65 -3.39
N TRP A 535 -4.78 -4.96 -3.55
CA TRP A 535 -4.82 -5.90 -2.43
C TRP A 535 -3.61 -5.74 -1.50
N LEU A 536 -2.42 -5.51 -2.07
CA LEU A 536 -1.19 -5.21 -1.33
C LEU A 536 -1.35 -3.95 -0.47
N MET A 537 -1.96 -2.89 -0.98
CA MET A 537 -2.23 -1.68 -0.20
C MET A 537 -3.16 -1.95 0.98
N GLY A 538 -4.18 -2.79 0.81
CA GLY A 538 -5.04 -3.25 1.90
C GLY A 538 -4.27 -3.99 2.98
N LEU A 539 -3.43 -4.93 2.58
CA LEU A 539 -2.58 -5.69 3.48
C LEU A 539 -1.62 -4.81 4.28
N MET A 540 -0.99 -3.81 3.62
CA MET A 540 -0.11 -2.86 4.29
C MET A 540 -0.85 -2.02 5.34
N GLY A 541 -2.10 -1.64 5.05
CA GLY A 541 -2.98 -0.98 6.02
C GLY A 541 -3.25 -1.85 7.25
N ALA A 542 -3.57 -3.13 7.04
CA ALA A 542 -3.80 -4.10 8.11
C ALA A 542 -2.54 -4.33 8.95
N LEU A 543 -1.38 -4.50 8.32
CA LEU A 543 -0.10 -4.66 9.03
C LEU A 543 0.18 -3.49 9.97
N ARG A 544 -0.02 -2.26 9.51
CA ARG A 544 0.19 -1.07 10.33
C ARG A 544 -0.81 -1.01 11.51
N GLU A 545 -2.04 -1.40 11.27
CA GLU A 545 -3.08 -1.45 12.30
C GLU A 545 -2.75 -2.48 13.39
N LEU A 546 -2.40 -3.69 12.98
CA LEU A 546 -2.08 -4.79 13.87
C LEU A 546 -0.75 -4.57 14.62
N ALA A 547 0.21 -3.86 14.01
CA ALA A 547 1.51 -3.58 14.63
C ALA A 547 1.40 -2.76 15.92
N ARG A 548 0.33 -1.99 16.08
CA ARG A 548 0.06 -1.21 17.30
C ARG A 548 -0.51 -2.06 18.45
N LYS A 549 -0.74 -3.35 18.22
CA LYS A 549 -1.35 -4.27 19.21
C LYS A 549 -2.69 -3.71 19.72
N ASN A 550 -2.79 -3.48 21.02
CA ASN A 550 -3.99 -2.99 21.71
C ASN A 550 -3.99 -1.46 21.93
N PHE A 551 -3.11 -0.73 21.21
CA PHE A 551 -3.01 0.71 21.38
C PHE A 551 -3.56 1.45 20.16
N HIS A 552 -4.28 2.53 20.38
CA HIS A 552 -4.56 3.51 19.33
C HIS A 552 -3.28 4.31 18.98
N VAL A 553 -2.51 4.68 19.98
CA VAL A 553 -1.17 5.22 19.83
C VAL A 553 -0.22 4.35 20.63
N TYR A 554 0.72 3.73 19.95
CA TYR A 554 1.59 2.70 20.51
C TYR A 554 2.26 3.15 21.82
N ARG A 555 2.00 2.42 22.92
CA ARG A 555 2.49 2.70 24.28
C ARG A 555 2.17 4.11 24.84
N VAL A 556 1.24 4.84 24.23
CA VAL A 556 0.83 6.18 24.67
C VAL A 556 -0.65 6.23 25.00
N PHE A 557 -1.52 5.75 24.10
CA PHE A 557 -2.95 5.80 24.30
C PHE A 557 -3.59 4.43 24.05
N LYS A 558 -4.16 3.87 25.13
CA LYS A 558 -4.95 2.63 25.11
C LYS A 558 -6.35 2.97 25.54
N ASP A 559 -7.30 2.91 24.61
CA ASP A 559 -8.72 3.08 24.95
C ASP A 559 -9.19 1.85 25.73
N MET A 560 -9.71 2.07 26.92
CA MET A 560 -10.14 1.00 27.84
C MET A 560 -11.61 0.63 27.67
N THR A 561 -12.33 1.22 26.70
CA THR A 561 -13.70 0.81 26.41
C THR A 561 -13.72 -0.65 25.93
N PRO A 562 -14.71 -1.47 26.36
CA PRO A 562 -14.71 -2.92 26.11
C PRO A 562 -14.61 -3.33 24.64
N ASP A 563 -15.10 -2.50 23.75
CA ASP A 563 -15.14 -2.78 22.30
C ASP A 563 -14.06 -2.04 21.50
N ALA A 564 -13.15 -1.29 22.17
CA ALA A 564 -12.11 -0.52 21.49
C ALA A 564 -11.15 -1.39 20.71
N HIS A 565 -10.77 -2.52 21.30
CA HIS A 565 -9.79 -3.43 20.70
C HIS A 565 -10.34 -4.85 20.66
N THR A 566 -10.47 -5.37 19.46
CA THR A 566 -10.57 -6.80 19.26
C THR A 566 -9.15 -7.38 19.18
N PRO A 567 -8.93 -8.61 19.67
CA PRO A 567 -7.58 -9.21 19.70
C PRO A 567 -6.91 -9.25 18.34
N THR A 568 -7.68 -9.48 17.28
CA THR A 568 -7.20 -9.58 15.91
C THR A 568 -8.26 -9.10 14.92
N LEU A 569 -7.83 -8.68 13.74
CA LEU A 569 -8.70 -8.56 12.56
C LEU A 569 -8.90 -9.96 11.98
N ARG A 570 -9.79 -10.76 12.58
CA ARG A 570 -10.02 -12.18 12.23
C ARG A 570 -10.23 -12.44 10.75
N HIS A 571 -10.83 -11.49 10.07
CA HIS A 571 -11.23 -11.64 8.67
C HIS A 571 -10.41 -10.76 7.72
N THR A 572 -9.20 -10.37 8.12
CA THR A 572 -8.35 -9.42 7.35
C THR A 572 -8.25 -9.78 5.87
N GLY A 573 -7.97 -11.04 5.55
CA GLY A 573 -7.86 -11.47 4.15
C GLY A 573 -9.16 -11.34 3.38
N PHE A 574 -10.29 -11.76 3.96
CA PHE A 574 -11.63 -11.64 3.34
C PHE A 574 -12.04 -10.18 3.20
N LEU A 575 -11.83 -9.37 4.24
CA LEU A 575 -12.16 -7.96 4.21
C LEU A 575 -11.33 -7.22 3.17
N THR A 576 -10.03 -7.49 3.09
CA THR A 576 -9.13 -6.91 2.07
C THR A 576 -9.60 -7.29 0.66
N THR A 577 -9.99 -8.55 0.46
CA THR A 577 -10.52 -9.02 -0.83
C THR A 577 -11.85 -8.36 -1.15
N GLY A 578 -12.77 -8.31 -0.19
CA GLY A 578 -14.08 -7.67 -0.36
C GLY A 578 -13.96 -6.18 -0.71
N ILE A 579 -13.10 -5.44 -0.03
CA ILE A 579 -12.85 -4.03 -0.30
C ILE A 579 -12.20 -3.82 -1.67
N THR A 580 -11.24 -4.66 -2.04
CA THR A 580 -10.61 -4.63 -3.38
C THR A 580 -11.65 -4.84 -4.47
N LEU A 581 -12.52 -5.82 -4.30
CA LEU A 581 -13.62 -6.09 -5.25
C LEU A 581 -14.61 -4.93 -5.32
N ALA A 582 -15.00 -4.38 -4.18
CA ALA A 582 -15.90 -3.22 -4.12
C ALA A 582 -15.28 -2.02 -4.87
N PHE A 583 -14.01 -1.74 -4.64
CA PHE A 583 -13.28 -0.68 -5.36
C PHE A 583 -13.33 -0.89 -6.88
N PHE A 584 -12.98 -2.09 -7.38
CA PHE A 584 -13.00 -2.36 -8.81
C PHE A 584 -14.42 -2.40 -9.38
N ALA A 585 -15.41 -2.89 -8.65
CA ALA A 585 -16.81 -2.85 -9.09
C ALA A 585 -17.29 -1.41 -9.27
N ILE A 586 -16.98 -0.51 -8.33
CA ILE A 586 -17.30 0.91 -8.41
C ILE A 586 -16.54 1.55 -9.58
N LEU A 587 -15.25 1.28 -9.74
CA LEU A 587 -14.45 1.82 -10.85
C LEU A 587 -14.98 1.38 -12.22
N LEU A 588 -15.32 0.10 -12.36
CA LEU A 588 -15.92 -0.45 -13.58
C LEU A 588 -17.31 0.17 -13.87
N PHE A 589 -18.11 0.40 -12.84
CA PHE A 589 -19.38 1.09 -12.97
C PHE A 589 -19.20 2.54 -13.46
N ILE A 590 -18.22 3.26 -12.96
CA ILE A 590 -17.86 4.62 -13.40
C ILE A 590 -17.46 4.60 -14.88
N ILE A 591 -16.58 3.67 -15.27
CA ILE A 591 -16.15 3.53 -16.66
C ILE A 591 -17.34 3.21 -17.57
N TRP A 592 -18.22 2.30 -17.14
CA TRP A 592 -19.44 1.95 -17.90
C TRP A 592 -20.38 3.15 -18.06
N MET A 593 -20.62 3.92 -17.01
CA MET A 593 -21.42 5.15 -17.08
C MET A 593 -20.83 6.12 -18.09
N GLN A 594 -19.52 6.37 -18.02
CA GLN A 594 -18.87 7.31 -18.97
C GLN A 594 -19.02 6.87 -20.41
N LEU A 595 -18.86 5.58 -20.70
CA LEU A 595 -19.04 5.04 -22.05
C LEU A 595 -20.49 5.21 -22.54
N LYS A 596 -21.47 5.09 -21.66
CA LYS A 596 -22.89 5.23 -22.00
C LYS A 596 -23.25 6.69 -22.31
N PHE A 597 -22.80 7.63 -21.45
CA PHE A 597 -23.10 9.04 -21.61
C PHE A 597 -22.33 9.69 -22.79
N SER A 598 -21.08 9.32 -23.02
CA SER A 598 -20.31 9.78 -24.17
C SER A 598 -20.93 9.37 -25.52
N LYS A 599 -21.64 8.24 -25.57
CA LYS A 599 -22.40 7.83 -26.79
C LYS A 599 -23.71 8.62 -26.99
N ALA A 600 -24.33 9.05 -25.89
CA ALA A 600 -25.53 9.87 -25.97
C ALA A 600 -25.21 11.28 -26.53
N GLU A 601 -24.13 11.91 -26.05
CA GLU A 601 -23.64 13.20 -26.57
C GLU A 601 -23.35 13.15 -28.09
N THR A 602 -22.69 12.09 -28.57
CA THR A 602 -22.39 11.95 -30.02
C THR A 602 -23.62 11.69 -30.88
N THR A 603 -24.69 11.13 -30.34
CA THR A 603 -25.94 10.89 -31.06
C THR A 603 -26.83 12.14 -31.11
N GLU A 604 -26.79 12.99 -30.10
CA GLU A 604 -27.47 14.29 -30.09
C GLU A 604 -26.80 15.27 -31.08
N ASP A 605 -25.46 15.33 -31.09
CA ASP A 605 -24.70 16.16 -32.05
C ASP A 605 -24.89 15.74 -33.53
N LEU A 606 -25.27 14.50 -33.80
CA LEU A 606 -25.56 13.98 -35.14
C LEU A 606 -27.05 14.11 -35.52
N GLY A 607 -27.93 14.47 -34.59
CA GLY A 607 -29.35 14.65 -34.77
C GLY A 607 -29.79 16.10 -35.05
N GLU A 608 -28.90 17.07 -34.84
CA GLU A 608 -29.15 18.51 -35.09
C GLU A 608 -28.46 19.05 -36.36
N GLY A 609 -27.99 18.17 -37.26
CA GLY A 609 -27.36 18.51 -38.53
C GLY A 609 -28.25 18.29 -39.76
#